data_2e0fe0d820db8ec31badddb7f00d6f55
#
_entry.id   2e0fe0d820db8ec31badddb7f00d6f55
#
_cell.length_a   1.000
_cell.length_b   1.000
_cell.length_c   1.000
_cell.angle_alpha   90.00
_cell.angle_beta   90.00
_cell.angle_gamma   90.00
#
_symmetry.space_group_name_H-M   'P 1'
#
loop_
_entity.id
_entity.type
_entity.pdbx_description
1 polymer ?
#
loop_
_entity_poly.entity_id
_entity_poly.type
_entity_poly.pdbx_seq_one_letter_code
_entity_poly.pdbx_strand_id
1 'polypeptide(L)'
;MPLDLPAPLPAYFAAKNAHDIDAMLACFAQDAAVRDEGKDYHGHPAIRGWIEETTRKYKVTVEPNAVDHVGEEVAVKALVSGDFPGSPATLGYRFTIADGKIAAWKIG
;
A
#
# COMPACT_ATOMS: atom_id res chain seq x y z
N MET A 1 8.10 10.07 17.58
CA MET A 1 8.16 8.60 17.73
C MET A 1 7.82 7.94 16.41
N PRO A 2 8.64 7.03 15.94
CA PRO A 2 8.26 6.27 14.75
C PRO A 2 7.05 5.41 15.03
N LEU A 3 6.23 5.19 14.00
CA LEU A 3 5.09 4.30 14.11
C LEU A 3 5.56 2.86 14.18
N ASP A 4 4.85 2.05 14.94
CA ASP A 4 5.13 0.62 15.04
C ASP A 4 4.41 -0.12 13.91
N LEU A 5 4.99 -0.06 12.72
CA LEU A 5 4.45 -0.72 11.55
C LEU A 5 4.98 -2.16 11.49
N PRO A 6 4.10 -3.17 11.43
CA PRO A 6 4.57 -4.55 11.28
C PRO A 6 5.18 -4.77 9.89
N ALA A 7 6.16 -5.67 9.83
CA ALA A 7 6.70 -6.08 8.54
C ALA A 7 5.57 -6.70 7.69
N PRO A 8 5.52 -6.46 6.37
CA PRO A 8 6.52 -5.78 5.54
C PRO A 8 6.21 -4.30 5.32
N LEU A 9 5.34 -3.67 6.11
CA LEU A 9 4.86 -2.31 5.83
C LEU A 9 5.96 -1.26 5.79
N PRO A 10 6.97 -1.26 6.69
CA PRO A 10 8.05 -0.28 6.55
C PRO A 10 8.75 -0.37 5.19
N ALA A 11 9.04 -1.59 4.74
CA ALA A 11 9.67 -1.80 3.43
C ALA A 11 8.74 -1.40 2.29
N TYR A 12 7.44 -1.70 2.42
CA TYR A 12 6.46 -1.34 1.41
C TYR A 12 6.38 0.18 1.22
N PHE A 13 6.25 0.94 2.30
CA PHE A 13 6.16 2.40 2.18
C PHE A 13 7.46 3.02 1.70
N ALA A 14 8.61 2.48 2.10
CA ALA A 14 9.90 2.95 1.58
C ALA A 14 10.01 2.71 0.08
N ALA A 15 9.60 1.54 -0.39
CA ALA A 15 9.61 1.21 -1.82
C ALA A 15 8.63 2.10 -2.59
N LYS A 16 7.45 2.35 -2.02
CA LYS A 16 6.46 3.21 -2.63
C LYS A 16 6.99 4.63 -2.80
N ASN A 17 7.65 5.18 -1.80
CA ASN A 17 8.22 6.52 -1.87
C ASN A 17 9.41 6.60 -2.84
N ALA A 18 10.13 5.49 -3.02
CA ALA A 18 11.21 5.40 -4.00
C ALA A 18 10.70 5.10 -5.41
N HIS A 19 9.40 4.84 -5.56
CA HIS A 19 8.77 4.41 -6.82
C HIS A 19 9.43 3.15 -7.37
N ASP A 20 9.81 2.25 -6.46
CA ASP A 20 10.49 0.99 -6.80
C ASP A 20 9.45 -0.12 -6.93
N ILE A 21 9.06 -0.39 -8.16
CA ILE A 21 7.97 -1.32 -8.47
C ILE A 21 8.28 -2.73 -8.00
N ASP A 22 9.48 -3.21 -8.28
CA ASP A 22 9.87 -4.57 -7.89
C ASP A 22 9.89 -4.74 -6.36
N ALA A 23 10.40 -3.74 -5.64
CA ALA A 23 10.44 -3.78 -4.19
C ALA A 23 9.04 -3.73 -3.58
N MET A 24 8.13 -2.93 -4.17
CA MET A 24 6.73 -2.91 -3.72
C MET A 24 6.08 -4.27 -3.93
N LEU A 25 6.23 -4.84 -5.13
CA LEU A 25 5.63 -6.13 -5.47
C LEU A 25 6.15 -7.24 -4.55
N ALA A 26 7.42 -7.19 -4.20
CA ALA A 26 8.02 -8.20 -3.32
C ALA A 26 7.38 -8.23 -1.92
N CYS A 27 6.72 -7.16 -1.51
CA CYS A 27 6.02 -7.11 -0.22
C CYS A 27 4.67 -7.83 -0.23
N PHE A 28 4.14 -8.16 -1.42
CA PHE A 28 2.85 -8.83 -1.56
C PHE A 28 3.02 -10.34 -1.64
N ALA A 29 2.08 -11.08 -1.01
CA ALA A 29 2.00 -12.51 -1.22
C ALA A 29 1.67 -12.80 -2.70
N GLN A 30 2.04 -13.97 -3.19
CA GLN A 30 1.82 -14.31 -4.61
C GLN A 30 0.34 -14.33 -5.00
N ASP A 31 -0.52 -14.69 -4.04
CA ASP A 31 -1.97 -14.74 -4.24
C ASP A 31 -2.69 -13.57 -3.56
N ALA A 32 -1.98 -12.48 -3.30
CA ALA A 32 -2.56 -11.32 -2.64
C ALA A 32 -3.72 -10.72 -3.44
N ALA A 33 -4.61 -10.03 -2.73
CA ALA A 33 -5.73 -9.33 -3.32
C ALA A 33 -5.62 -7.83 -3.02
N VAL A 34 -5.83 -7.01 -4.05
CA VAL A 34 -5.84 -5.56 -3.92
C VAL A 34 -7.19 -5.04 -4.40
N ARG A 35 -7.78 -4.13 -3.63
CA ARG A 35 -8.99 -3.44 -4.05
C ARG A 35 -8.75 -1.94 -4.04
N ASP A 36 -8.87 -1.32 -5.19
CA ASP A 36 -8.62 0.10 -5.37
C ASP A 36 -9.55 0.66 -6.45
N GLU A 37 -10.17 1.79 -6.14
CA GLU A 37 -11.08 2.48 -7.06
C GLU A 37 -12.21 1.57 -7.58
N GLY A 38 -12.72 0.68 -6.72
CA GLY A 38 -13.80 -0.24 -7.07
C GLY A 38 -13.37 -1.41 -7.94
N LYS A 39 -12.09 -1.59 -8.16
CA LYS A 39 -11.54 -2.69 -8.96
C LYS A 39 -10.72 -3.63 -8.07
N ASP A 40 -10.75 -4.91 -8.44
CA ASP A 40 -10.00 -5.94 -7.75
C ASP A 40 -8.85 -6.43 -8.62
N TYR A 41 -7.69 -6.58 -7.98
CA TYR A 41 -6.48 -7.12 -8.60
C TYR A 41 -6.04 -8.32 -7.79
N HIS A 42 -5.86 -9.45 -8.41
CA HIS A 42 -5.53 -10.69 -7.72
C HIS A 42 -4.28 -11.33 -8.30
N GLY A 43 -3.30 -11.61 -7.44
CA GLY A 43 -2.05 -12.24 -7.83
C GLY A 43 -1.01 -11.26 -8.33
N HIS A 44 0.25 -11.70 -8.35
CA HIS A 44 1.39 -10.86 -8.70
C HIS A 44 1.28 -10.20 -10.09
N PRO A 45 0.90 -10.91 -11.16
CA PRO A 45 0.83 -10.24 -12.47
C PRO A 45 -0.14 -9.07 -12.50
N ALA A 46 -1.34 -9.23 -11.92
CA ALA A 46 -2.33 -8.18 -11.88
C ALA A 46 -1.88 -7.03 -10.96
N ILE A 47 -1.30 -7.37 -9.81
CA ILE A 47 -0.83 -6.38 -8.85
C ILE A 47 0.34 -5.58 -9.42
N ARG A 48 1.25 -6.23 -10.16
CA ARG A 48 2.35 -5.52 -10.83
C ARG A 48 1.79 -4.46 -11.80
N GLY A 49 0.82 -4.82 -12.60
CA GLY A 49 0.20 -3.88 -13.53
C GLY A 49 -0.43 -2.68 -12.81
N TRP A 50 -1.11 -2.95 -11.69
CA TRP A 50 -1.70 -1.90 -10.87
C TRP A 50 -0.63 -0.98 -10.27
N ILE A 51 0.46 -1.55 -9.73
CA ILE A 51 1.55 -0.76 -9.17
C ILE A 51 2.19 0.11 -10.25
N GLU A 52 2.46 -0.47 -11.42
CA GLU A 52 3.09 0.26 -12.54
C GLU A 52 2.22 1.43 -12.99
N GLU A 53 0.93 1.18 -13.16
CA GLU A 53 0.00 2.19 -13.64
C GLU A 53 -0.17 3.33 -12.62
N THR A 54 -0.40 3.00 -11.36
CA THR A 54 -0.63 4.01 -10.32
C THR A 54 0.64 4.81 -10.03
N THR A 55 1.81 4.17 -10.10
CA THR A 55 3.08 4.87 -9.90
C THR A 55 3.32 5.88 -11.02
N ARG A 56 3.08 5.47 -12.27
CA ARG A 56 3.24 6.36 -13.42
C ARG A 56 2.24 7.49 -13.43
N LYS A 57 0.98 7.18 -13.06
CA LYS A 57 -0.12 8.14 -13.15
C LYS A 57 -0.08 9.20 -12.06
N TYR A 58 0.19 8.77 -10.82
CA TYR A 58 0.05 9.65 -9.65
C TYR A 58 1.37 10.09 -9.03
N LYS A 59 2.42 9.32 -9.17
CA LYS A 59 3.76 9.61 -8.62
C LYS A 59 3.69 10.02 -7.16
N VAL A 60 2.97 9.23 -6.35
CA VAL A 60 2.68 9.60 -4.97
C VAL A 60 3.87 9.37 -4.05
N THR A 61 3.93 10.19 -3.00
CA THR A 61 4.70 9.91 -1.79
C THR A 61 3.73 9.74 -0.64
N VAL A 62 4.08 8.89 0.32
CA VAL A 62 3.19 8.51 1.41
C VAL A 62 3.91 8.66 2.73
N GLU A 63 3.27 9.36 3.67
CA GLU A 63 3.79 9.53 5.01
C GLU A 63 2.79 8.93 6.01
N PRO A 64 3.04 7.70 6.52
CA PRO A 64 2.16 7.12 7.52
C PRO A 64 2.13 7.94 8.81
N ASN A 65 0.93 8.21 9.31
CA ASN A 65 0.72 9.04 10.50
C ASN A 65 0.17 8.28 11.69
N ALA A 66 -0.60 7.22 11.45
CA ALA A 66 -1.23 6.45 12.50
C ALA A 66 -1.38 5.00 12.06
N VAL A 67 -1.29 4.10 13.02
CA VAL A 67 -1.46 2.67 12.79
C VAL A 67 -2.34 2.08 13.90
N ASP A 68 -3.32 1.28 13.51
CA ASP A 68 -4.19 0.54 14.42
C ASP A 68 -4.25 -0.91 14.00
N HIS A 69 -4.26 -1.80 14.98
CA HIS A 69 -4.45 -3.23 14.74
C HIS A 69 -5.90 -3.58 15.01
N VAL A 70 -6.62 -4.06 14.00
CA VAL A 70 -8.05 -4.39 14.09
C VAL A 70 -8.22 -5.84 13.64
N GLY A 71 -8.21 -6.78 14.61
CA GLY A 71 -8.23 -8.20 14.29
C GLY A 71 -6.99 -8.58 13.49
N GLU A 72 -7.20 -9.17 12.31
CA GLU A 72 -6.10 -9.55 11.42
C GLU A 72 -5.67 -8.43 10.48
N GLU A 73 -6.36 -7.30 10.54
CA GLU A 73 -6.05 -6.16 9.68
C GLU A 73 -5.19 -5.14 10.41
N VAL A 74 -4.37 -4.44 9.62
CA VAL A 74 -3.62 -3.29 10.09
C VAL A 74 -4.15 -2.08 9.34
N ALA A 75 -4.73 -1.13 10.05
CA ALA A 75 -5.25 0.10 9.47
C ALA A 75 -4.19 1.19 9.61
N VAL A 76 -3.83 1.82 8.51
CA VAL A 76 -2.82 2.87 8.48
C VAL A 76 -3.43 4.13 7.89
N LYS A 77 -3.33 5.24 8.60
CA LYS A 77 -3.67 6.54 8.03
C LYS A 77 -2.37 7.19 7.56
N ALA A 78 -2.40 7.72 6.36
CA ALA A 78 -1.20 8.31 5.77
C ALA A 78 -1.54 9.56 4.98
N LEU A 79 -0.62 10.53 5.01
CA LEU A 79 -0.70 11.70 4.14
C LEU A 79 -0.12 11.31 2.79
N VAL A 80 -0.94 11.40 1.76
CA VAL A 80 -0.57 11.03 0.39
C VAL A 80 -0.49 12.28 -0.45
N SER A 81 0.66 12.51 -1.07
CA SER A 81 0.91 13.64 -1.95
C SER A 81 1.28 13.13 -3.34
N GLY A 82 0.79 13.78 -4.38
CA GLY A 82 1.10 13.37 -5.74
C GLY A 82 0.31 14.13 -6.78
N ASP A 83 0.32 13.61 -8.00
CA ASP A 83 -0.36 14.24 -9.15
C ASP A 83 -1.82 13.77 -9.22
N PHE A 84 -2.63 14.23 -8.28
CA PHE A 84 -4.07 13.93 -8.29
C PHE A 84 -4.85 15.10 -7.71
N PRO A 85 -6.13 15.26 -8.09
CA PRO A 85 -6.98 16.30 -7.52
C PRO A 85 -7.16 16.10 -6.01
N GLY A 86 -7.02 17.18 -5.25
CA GLY A 86 -7.14 17.13 -3.79
C GLY A 86 -5.86 16.80 -3.05
N SER A 87 -4.74 16.63 -3.77
CA SER A 87 -3.44 16.39 -3.13
C SER A 87 -2.96 17.64 -2.36
N PRO A 88 -2.38 17.46 -1.16
CA PRO A 88 -2.25 16.20 -0.43
C PRO A 88 -3.54 15.79 0.27
N ALA A 89 -3.73 14.50 0.48
CA ALA A 89 -4.91 13.98 1.14
C ALA A 89 -4.53 12.91 2.15
N THR A 90 -5.30 12.84 3.25
CA THR A 90 -5.12 11.77 4.22
C THR A 90 -5.98 10.58 3.79
N LEU A 91 -5.36 9.45 3.55
CA LEU A 91 -6.05 8.23 3.13
C LEU A 91 -5.91 7.14 4.18
N GLY A 92 -6.92 6.29 4.27
CA GLY A 92 -6.92 5.11 5.12
C GLY A 92 -6.60 3.87 4.31
N TYR A 93 -5.54 3.18 4.68
CA TYR A 93 -5.16 1.90 4.09
C TYR A 93 -5.51 0.79 5.05
N ARG A 94 -5.96 -0.34 4.52
CA ARG A 94 -6.14 -1.54 5.29
C ARG A 94 -5.35 -2.67 4.68
N PHE A 95 -4.52 -3.31 5.52
CA PHE A 95 -3.65 -4.39 5.10
C PHE A 95 -4.00 -5.64 5.89
N THR A 96 -4.00 -6.79 5.23
CA THR A 96 -3.99 -8.08 5.90
C THR A 96 -2.59 -8.64 5.71
N ILE A 97 -1.92 -8.95 6.81
CA ILE A 97 -0.55 -9.46 6.78
C ILE A 97 -0.58 -10.95 7.13
N ALA A 98 0.07 -11.76 6.31
CA ALA A 98 0.21 -13.20 6.54
C ALA A 98 1.61 -13.62 6.14
N ASP A 99 2.29 -14.36 7.02
CA ASP A 99 3.64 -14.89 6.79
C ASP A 99 4.65 -13.83 6.33
N GLY A 100 4.55 -12.63 6.92
CA GLY A 100 5.47 -11.52 6.61
C GLY A 100 5.24 -10.88 5.25
N LYS A 101 4.08 -11.11 4.64
CA LYS A 101 3.71 -10.52 3.35
C LYS A 101 2.33 -9.88 3.43
N ILE A 102 2.05 -8.95 2.51
CA ILE A 102 0.72 -8.37 2.38
C ILE A 102 -0.16 -9.37 1.64
N ALA A 103 -1.16 -9.91 2.33
CA ALA A 103 -2.13 -10.82 1.72
C ALA A 103 -3.31 -10.08 1.12
N ALA A 104 -3.66 -8.91 1.66
CA ALA A 104 -4.72 -8.06 1.13
C ALA A 104 -4.40 -6.59 1.38
N TRP A 105 -4.82 -5.76 0.45
CA TRP A 105 -4.61 -4.31 0.47
C TRP A 105 -5.89 -3.64 -0.02
N LYS A 106 -6.36 -2.65 0.71
CA LYS A 106 -7.50 -1.83 0.24
C LYS A 106 -7.41 -0.43 0.83
N ILE A 107 -8.02 0.51 0.12
CA ILE A 107 -8.26 1.88 0.59
C ILE A 107 -9.72 2.00 1.00
N GLY A 108 -9.95 2.63 2.13
CA GLY A 108 -11.31 2.82 2.58
C GLY A 108 -11.41 3.32 3.97
#